data_7af57ba7cca83c95552d7e11a64d4137
#
_entry.id   7af57ba7cca83c95552d7e11a64d4137
#
_cell.length_a   1.000
_cell.length_b   1.000
_cell.length_c   1.000
_cell.angle_alpha   90.00
_cell.angle_beta   90.00
_cell.angle_gamma   90.00
#
_symmetry.space_group_name_H-M   'P 1'
#
loop_
_entity.id
_entity.type
_entity.pdbx_description
1 polymer ?
#
loop_
_entity_poly.entity_id
_entity_poly.type
_entity_poly.pdbx_seq_one_letter_code
_entity_poly.pdbx_strand_id
1 'polypeptide(L)'
;DVYKRQFLVSSLQKYIINMRKLTVEDLNRMDIDTFKQSDKTPLVMVLDNIRSLHNVGSVLRTADAFRLEGVWMCGITATPPSAEIHKTALGAEDSVNWTYTEDTLDAVKKLQSEGYIVLAVEQVEGSEKLGQFRFDPSRRYALVMGNEVKGVRQDVVDQCDGALEIPQYGTKHSMNVSVTAGIVIWEAARMLRQL
;
A
#
# COMPACT_ATOMS: atom_id res chain seq x y z
N ASP A 1 -0.25 -17.38 50.97
CA ASP A 1 0.39 -17.55 49.63
C ASP A 1 -0.44 -18.35 48.64
N VAL A 2 -1.36 -19.20 49.09
CA VAL A 2 -2.30 -19.95 48.27
C VAL A 2 -3.36 -19.02 47.67
N TYR A 3 -3.82 -18.04 48.41
CA TYR A 3 -4.80 -17.02 47.92
C TYR A 3 -4.27 -16.13 46.81
N LYS A 4 -2.96 -15.79 46.84
CA LYS A 4 -2.32 -15.02 45.75
C LYS A 4 -2.22 -15.83 44.46
N ARG A 5 -1.97 -17.13 44.52
CA ARG A 5 -1.96 -18.01 43.35
C ARG A 5 -3.34 -18.20 42.75
N GLN A 6 -4.38 -18.31 43.59
CA GLN A 6 -5.76 -18.43 43.11
C GLN A 6 -6.26 -17.15 42.43
N PHE A 7 -5.85 -15.95 42.93
CA PHE A 7 -6.17 -14.68 42.27
C PHE A 7 -5.45 -14.51 40.93
N LEU A 8 -4.18 -14.93 40.81
CA LEU A 8 -3.43 -14.91 39.56
C LEU A 8 -4.00 -15.88 38.52
N VAL A 9 -4.42 -17.08 38.95
CA VAL A 9 -5.04 -18.06 38.06
C VAL A 9 -6.41 -17.60 37.59
N SER A 10 -7.23 -16.96 38.46
CA SER A 10 -8.53 -16.41 38.06
C SER A 10 -8.42 -15.19 37.16
N SER A 11 -7.38 -14.37 37.29
CA SER A 11 -7.12 -13.24 36.39
C SER A 11 -6.58 -13.70 35.03
N LEU A 12 -5.80 -14.77 34.99
CA LEU A 12 -5.33 -15.39 33.74
C LEU A 12 -6.45 -16.17 33.01
N GLN A 13 -7.39 -16.77 33.74
CA GLN A 13 -8.55 -17.42 33.16
C GLN A 13 -9.54 -16.45 32.49
N LYS A 14 -9.57 -15.18 32.88
CA LYS A 14 -10.34 -14.12 32.20
C LYS A 14 -9.80 -13.74 30.82
N TYR A 15 -8.59 -14.17 30.46
CA TYR A 15 -7.94 -13.90 29.18
C TYR A 15 -7.91 -15.10 28.22
N ILE A 16 -8.59 -16.19 28.50
CA ILE A 16 -8.87 -17.19 27.48
C ILE A 16 -10.03 -16.63 26.63
N ILE A 17 -9.71 -15.63 25.80
CA ILE A 17 -10.55 -15.27 24.67
C ILE A 17 -10.56 -16.52 23.79
N ASN A 18 -11.72 -17.15 23.67
CA ASN A 18 -11.91 -18.29 22.79
C ASN A 18 -11.81 -17.77 21.36
N MET A 19 -10.58 -17.68 20.82
CA MET A 19 -10.29 -17.12 19.50
C MET A 19 -10.80 -18.07 18.42
N ARG A 20 -11.93 -17.72 17.81
CA ARG A 20 -12.52 -18.39 16.66
C ARG A 20 -12.07 -17.69 15.36
N LYS A 21 -11.73 -18.45 14.33
CA LYS A 21 -11.56 -17.89 12.99
C LYS A 21 -12.88 -17.31 12.49
N LEU A 22 -12.84 -16.09 11.97
CA LEU A 22 -13.99 -15.48 11.32
C LEU A 22 -14.25 -16.15 9.96
N THR A 23 -15.52 -16.36 9.64
CA THR A 23 -15.95 -16.79 8.31
C THR A 23 -16.02 -15.60 7.35
N VAL A 24 -16.25 -15.88 6.07
CA VAL A 24 -16.44 -14.82 5.05
C VAL A 24 -17.67 -13.96 5.41
N GLU A 25 -18.72 -14.59 5.88
CA GLU A 25 -19.96 -13.93 6.31
C GLU A 25 -19.73 -13.03 7.53
N ASP A 26 -18.95 -13.50 8.52
CA ASP A 26 -18.57 -12.70 9.70
C ASP A 26 -17.82 -11.41 9.32
N LEU A 27 -17.04 -11.44 8.23
CA LEU A 27 -16.24 -10.31 7.79
C LEU A 27 -17.07 -9.19 7.14
N ASN A 28 -18.28 -9.50 6.69
CA ASN A 28 -19.24 -8.56 6.08
C ASN A 28 -18.58 -7.62 5.06
N ARG A 29 -17.85 -8.20 4.08
CA ARG A 29 -17.12 -7.42 3.07
C ARG A 29 -18.10 -6.75 2.10
N MET A 30 -17.72 -5.56 1.66
CA MET A 30 -18.49 -4.81 0.66
C MET A 30 -18.51 -5.53 -0.68
N ASP A 31 -19.61 -5.39 -1.42
CA ASP A 31 -19.64 -5.66 -2.84
C ASP A 31 -18.90 -4.57 -3.63
N ILE A 32 -18.66 -4.81 -4.92
CA ILE A 32 -17.88 -3.92 -5.79
C ILE A 32 -18.54 -2.53 -5.93
N ASP A 33 -19.86 -2.48 -6.06
CA ASP A 33 -20.59 -1.21 -6.26
C ASP A 33 -20.53 -0.35 -5.00
N THR A 34 -20.78 -0.95 -3.85
CA THR A 34 -20.62 -0.30 -2.53
C THR A 34 -19.17 0.15 -2.33
N PHE A 35 -18.19 -0.68 -2.68
CA PHE A 35 -16.78 -0.30 -2.61
C PHE A 35 -16.47 0.93 -3.48
N LYS A 36 -16.94 0.97 -4.72
CA LYS A 36 -16.71 2.09 -5.64
C LYS A 36 -17.30 3.41 -5.13
N GLN A 37 -18.42 3.36 -4.43
CA GLN A 37 -19.10 4.53 -3.86
C GLN A 37 -18.61 4.92 -2.46
N SER A 38 -17.85 4.04 -1.79
CA SER A 38 -17.37 4.29 -0.42
C SER A 38 -16.26 5.34 -0.37
N ASP A 39 -16.12 5.99 0.79
CA ASP A 39 -14.99 6.88 1.06
C ASP A 39 -13.66 6.16 0.90
N LYS A 40 -12.73 6.77 0.17
CA LYS A 40 -11.42 6.21 -0.09
C LYS A 40 -10.38 6.74 0.89
N THR A 41 -9.35 5.95 1.12
CA THR A 41 -8.11 6.45 1.72
C THR A 41 -7.45 7.39 0.72
N PRO A 42 -7.10 8.64 1.09
CA PRO A 42 -6.56 9.64 0.16
C PRO A 42 -5.11 9.30 -0.24
N LEU A 43 -4.94 8.14 -0.84
CA LEU A 43 -3.67 7.53 -1.21
C LEU A 43 -3.79 6.86 -2.58
N VAL A 44 -2.82 7.15 -3.44
CA VAL A 44 -2.64 6.53 -4.76
C VAL A 44 -1.29 5.81 -4.80
N MET A 45 -1.23 4.63 -5.41
CA MET A 45 0.03 3.96 -5.73
C MET A 45 0.39 4.23 -7.19
N VAL A 46 1.66 4.55 -7.46
CA VAL A 46 2.19 4.72 -8.82
C VAL A 46 3.24 3.63 -9.05
N LEU A 47 3.05 2.80 -10.07
CA LEU A 47 3.89 1.66 -10.39
C LEU A 47 4.80 2.02 -11.58
N ASP A 48 6.05 2.41 -11.29
CA ASP A 48 7.04 2.84 -12.28
C ASP A 48 7.73 1.64 -12.93
N ASN A 49 7.28 1.25 -14.12
CA ASN A 49 7.88 0.17 -14.90
C ASN A 49 7.99 -1.19 -14.16
N ILE A 50 6.95 -1.57 -13.41
CA ILE A 50 6.90 -2.86 -12.72
C ILE A 50 6.77 -4.00 -13.72
N ARG A 51 7.69 -4.97 -13.65
CA ARG A 51 7.78 -6.09 -14.60
C ARG A 51 6.89 -7.27 -14.25
N SER A 52 6.75 -7.55 -12.97
CA SER A 52 6.04 -8.73 -12.49
C SER A 52 4.53 -8.48 -12.41
N LEU A 53 3.76 -9.17 -13.23
CA LEU A 53 2.30 -9.13 -13.21
C LEU A 53 1.74 -9.57 -11.85
N HIS A 54 2.41 -10.53 -11.18
CA HIS A 54 2.05 -10.95 -9.83
C HIS A 54 2.22 -9.84 -8.79
N ASN A 55 3.27 -9.00 -8.92
CA ASN A 55 3.45 -7.84 -8.05
C ASN A 55 2.33 -6.82 -8.29
N VAL A 56 1.96 -6.55 -9.55
CA VAL A 56 0.85 -5.66 -9.91
C VAL A 56 -0.46 -6.14 -9.26
N GLY A 57 -0.80 -7.42 -9.43
CA GLY A 57 -2.01 -7.99 -8.83
C GLY A 57 -1.99 -7.93 -7.29
N SER A 58 -0.82 -8.18 -6.66
CA SER A 58 -0.68 -8.09 -5.20
C SER A 58 -0.86 -6.65 -4.69
N VAL A 59 -0.38 -5.64 -5.45
CA VAL A 59 -0.60 -4.23 -5.11
C VAL A 59 -2.07 -3.86 -5.25
N LEU A 60 -2.76 -4.28 -6.32
CA LEU A 60 -4.20 -4.07 -6.48
C LEU A 60 -4.98 -4.67 -5.32
N ARG A 61 -4.67 -5.91 -4.91
CA ARG A 61 -5.32 -6.56 -3.77
C ARG A 61 -5.09 -5.82 -2.45
N THR A 62 -3.89 -5.28 -2.25
CA THR A 62 -3.59 -4.47 -1.07
C THR A 62 -4.30 -3.12 -1.14
N ALA A 63 -4.37 -2.50 -2.32
CA ALA A 63 -5.11 -1.26 -2.54
C ALA A 63 -6.62 -1.42 -2.25
N ASP A 64 -7.20 -2.56 -2.64
CA ASP A 64 -8.58 -2.93 -2.27
C ASP A 64 -8.74 -3.04 -0.75
N ALA A 65 -7.87 -3.79 -0.09
CA ALA A 65 -7.94 -4.04 1.35
C ALA A 65 -7.93 -2.75 2.18
N PHE A 66 -7.22 -1.72 1.73
CA PHE A 66 -7.13 -0.41 2.40
C PHE A 66 -7.97 0.69 1.74
N ARG A 67 -8.82 0.33 0.77
CA ARG A 67 -9.70 1.25 0.02
C ARG A 67 -8.97 2.48 -0.52
N LEU A 68 -7.86 2.27 -1.23
CA LEU A 68 -7.12 3.38 -1.83
C LEU A 68 -7.94 4.09 -2.90
N GLU A 69 -7.63 5.34 -3.20
CA GLU A 69 -8.23 6.09 -4.31
C GLU A 69 -7.93 5.46 -5.66
N GLY A 70 -6.72 4.88 -5.83
CA GLY A 70 -6.39 4.18 -7.07
C GLY A 70 -4.95 3.70 -7.18
N VAL A 71 -4.67 3.09 -8.33
CA VAL A 71 -3.34 2.62 -8.73
C VAL A 71 -3.04 3.13 -10.14
N TRP A 72 -1.92 3.82 -10.32
CA TRP A 72 -1.41 4.23 -11.62
C TRP A 72 -0.35 3.26 -12.11
N MET A 73 -0.54 2.73 -13.30
CA MET A 73 0.37 1.77 -13.94
C MET A 73 1.11 2.50 -15.06
N CYS A 74 2.44 2.58 -14.97
CA CYS A 74 3.23 3.42 -15.85
C CYS A 74 4.23 2.60 -16.67
N GLY A 75 4.46 3.05 -17.90
CA GLY A 75 5.45 2.47 -18.80
C GLY A 75 5.16 1.01 -19.14
N ILE A 76 6.11 0.11 -18.85
CA ILE A 76 5.97 -1.33 -19.13
C ILE A 76 5.10 -2.07 -18.11
N THR A 77 4.56 -1.39 -17.09
CA THR A 77 3.68 -2.03 -16.11
C THR A 77 2.42 -2.54 -16.80
N ALA A 78 2.19 -3.84 -16.70
CA ALA A 78 1.03 -4.47 -17.31
C ALA A 78 -0.28 -4.03 -16.63
N THR A 79 -1.35 -3.98 -17.42
CA THR A 79 -2.69 -3.59 -16.96
C THR A 79 -3.67 -4.76 -17.03
N PRO A 80 -4.76 -4.73 -16.25
CA PRO A 80 -5.92 -5.59 -16.50
C PRO A 80 -6.56 -5.31 -17.88
N PRO A 81 -7.24 -6.29 -18.52
CA PRO A 81 -7.38 -7.66 -18.03
C PRO A 81 -6.16 -8.54 -18.30
N SER A 82 -5.75 -9.32 -17.30
CA SER A 82 -4.63 -10.27 -17.41
C SER A 82 -4.85 -11.43 -16.44
N ALA A 83 -4.78 -12.66 -16.94
CA ALA A 83 -4.91 -13.85 -16.11
C ALA A 83 -3.81 -13.93 -15.02
N GLU A 84 -2.59 -13.46 -15.31
CA GLU A 84 -1.49 -13.46 -14.34
C GLU A 84 -1.68 -12.40 -13.24
N ILE A 85 -2.23 -11.23 -13.58
CA ILE A 85 -2.63 -10.22 -12.57
C ILE A 85 -3.75 -10.79 -11.71
N HIS A 86 -4.78 -11.39 -12.33
CA HIS A 86 -5.94 -11.94 -11.63
C HIS A 86 -5.56 -12.99 -10.57
N LYS A 87 -4.54 -13.83 -10.83
CA LYS A 87 -4.08 -14.85 -9.87
C LYS A 87 -3.72 -14.30 -8.48
N THR A 88 -3.25 -13.06 -8.40
CA THR A 88 -2.86 -12.43 -7.14
C THR A 88 -3.80 -11.29 -6.72
N ALA A 89 -4.43 -10.61 -7.66
CA ALA A 89 -5.44 -9.58 -7.40
C ALA A 89 -6.75 -10.16 -6.88
N LEU A 90 -7.15 -11.36 -7.35
CA LEU A 90 -8.36 -12.08 -6.92
C LEU A 90 -9.65 -11.24 -7.05
N GLY A 91 -9.78 -10.48 -8.14
CA GLY A 91 -10.92 -9.62 -8.41
C GLY A 91 -10.76 -8.16 -7.94
N ALA A 92 -9.68 -7.82 -7.22
CA ALA A 92 -9.41 -6.44 -6.80
C ALA A 92 -9.21 -5.48 -7.98
N GLU A 93 -8.83 -5.99 -9.15
CA GLU A 93 -8.74 -5.23 -10.40
C GLU A 93 -10.08 -4.70 -10.90
N ASP A 94 -11.19 -5.26 -10.43
CA ASP A 94 -12.55 -4.83 -10.78
C ASP A 94 -13.10 -3.77 -9.80
N SER A 95 -12.61 -3.77 -8.56
CA SER A 95 -13.04 -2.85 -7.48
C SER A 95 -12.18 -1.59 -7.41
N VAL A 96 -10.84 -1.73 -7.51
CA VAL A 96 -9.90 -0.62 -7.40
C VAL A 96 -9.84 0.16 -8.71
N ASN A 97 -9.94 1.49 -8.62
CA ASN A 97 -9.70 2.36 -9.77
C ASN A 97 -8.23 2.26 -10.20
N TRP A 98 -8.00 2.04 -11.48
CA TRP A 98 -6.64 2.07 -12.02
C TRP A 98 -6.57 2.90 -13.30
N THR A 99 -5.41 3.49 -13.53
CA THR A 99 -5.12 4.34 -14.69
C THR A 99 -3.79 3.91 -15.30
N TYR A 100 -3.69 3.92 -16.62
CA TYR A 100 -2.43 3.71 -17.33
C TYR A 100 -1.91 5.01 -17.91
N THR A 101 -0.58 5.19 -17.89
CA THR A 101 0.13 6.25 -18.61
C THR A 101 1.46 5.72 -19.15
N GLU A 102 1.88 6.22 -20.30
CA GLU A 102 3.12 5.77 -20.93
C GLU A 102 4.37 6.20 -20.16
N ASP A 103 4.35 7.36 -19.51
CA ASP A 103 5.50 7.85 -18.73
C ASP A 103 5.09 8.15 -17.28
N THR A 104 5.92 7.69 -16.35
CA THR A 104 5.76 7.94 -14.92
C THR A 104 5.86 9.43 -14.58
N LEU A 105 6.70 10.19 -15.32
CA LEU A 105 6.79 11.64 -15.14
C LEU A 105 5.45 12.35 -15.38
N ASP A 106 4.69 11.90 -16.38
CA ASP A 106 3.38 12.47 -16.68
C ASP A 106 2.39 12.15 -15.57
N ALA A 107 2.44 10.92 -15.01
CA ALA A 107 1.66 10.54 -13.84
C ALA A 107 1.96 11.44 -12.63
N VAL A 108 3.25 11.65 -12.32
CA VAL A 108 3.70 12.48 -11.19
C VAL A 108 3.19 13.91 -11.35
N LYS A 109 3.45 14.55 -12.51
CA LYS A 109 2.98 15.92 -12.78
C LYS A 109 1.47 16.06 -12.72
N LYS A 110 0.74 15.08 -13.25
CA LYS A 110 -0.73 15.07 -13.21
C LYS A 110 -1.23 15.00 -11.77
N LEU A 111 -0.71 14.06 -10.97
CA LEU A 111 -1.09 13.92 -9.57
C LEU A 111 -0.74 15.17 -8.75
N GLN A 112 0.44 15.77 -8.95
CA GLN A 112 0.81 17.05 -8.32
C GLN A 112 -0.17 18.16 -8.70
N SER A 113 -0.58 18.24 -9.98
CA SER A 113 -1.56 19.25 -10.43
C SER A 113 -2.96 19.05 -9.82
N GLU A 114 -3.27 17.81 -9.38
CA GLU A 114 -4.51 17.45 -8.66
C GLU A 114 -4.38 17.60 -7.14
N GLY A 115 -3.25 18.11 -6.64
CA GLY A 115 -3.03 18.42 -5.23
C GLY A 115 -2.52 17.24 -4.39
N TYR A 116 -2.00 16.18 -5.01
CA TYR A 116 -1.30 15.13 -4.28
C TYR A 116 0.12 15.55 -3.93
N ILE A 117 0.57 15.15 -2.76
CA ILE A 117 2.00 15.11 -2.41
C ILE A 117 2.55 13.80 -2.95
N VAL A 118 3.47 13.87 -3.90
CA VAL A 118 4.02 12.69 -4.57
C VAL A 118 5.38 12.34 -3.97
N LEU A 119 5.51 11.15 -3.41
CA LEU A 119 6.72 10.69 -2.73
C LEU A 119 7.27 9.44 -3.42
N ALA A 120 8.56 9.44 -3.75
CA ALA A 120 9.23 8.24 -4.21
C ALA A 120 9.50 7.29 -3.04
N VAL A 121 9.20 6.01 -3.19
CA VAL A 121 9.58 4.97 -2.20
C VAL A 121 10.89 4.36 -2.65
N GLU A 122 12.01 4.99 -2.21
CA GLU A 122 13.34 4.64 -2.69
C GLU A 122 14.41 5.04 -1.67
N GLN A 123 15.57 4.36 -1.73
CA GLN A 123 16.74 4.70 -0.93
C GLN A 123 17.57 5.77 -1.65
N VAL A 124 17.30 7.03 -1.36
CA VAL A 124 18.01 8.17 -1.96
C VAL A 124 18.58 9.09 -0.88
N GLU A 125 19.58 9.87 -1.24
CA GLU A 125 20.13 10.89 -0.35
C GLU A 125 19.04 11.90 0.04
N GLY A 126 18.87 12.12 1.33
CA GLY A 126 17.83 13.01 1.86
C GLY A 126 16.44 12.37 2.00
N SER A 127 16.29 11.06 1.76
CA SER A 127 15.01 10.37 2.03
C SER A 127 14.62 10.39 3.51
N GLU A 128 13.33 10.52 3.79
CA GLU A 128 12.82 10.36 5.14
C GLU A 128 12.56 8.87 5.48
N LYS A 129 12.81 8.48 6.71
CA LYS A 129 12.50 7.13 7.19
C LYS A 129 10.99 6.99 7.36
N LEU A 130 10.39 5.95 6.79
CA LEU A 130 8.94 5.70 6.82
C LEU A 130 8.37 5.81 8.25
N GLY A 131 9.03 5.26 9.27
CA GLY A 131 8.56 5.32 10.66
C GLY A 131 8.67 6.71 11.32
N GLN A 132 9.34 7.67 10.70
CA GLN A 132 9.49 9.05 11.18
C GLN A 132 8.59 10.01 10.42
N PHE A 133 8.31 9.73 9.15
CA PHE A 133 7.39 10.52 8.33
C PHE A 133 5.99 10.54 8.93
N ARG A 134 5.30 11.68 8.83
CA ARG A 134 3.94 11.84 9.31
C ARG A 134 3.00 12.21 8.18
N PHE A 135 2.18 11.26 7.75
CA PHE A 135 1.10 11.52 6.80
C PHE A 135 0.04 12.40 7.47
N ASP A 136 -0.22 13.55 6.85
CA ASP A 136 -1.27 14.48 7.30
C ASP A 136 -2.64 14.01 6.78
N PRO A 137 -3.62 13.69 7.65
CA PRO A 137 -4.95 13.22 7.23
C PRO A 137 -5.73 14.22 6.37
N SER A 138 -5.34 15.50 6.36
CA SER A 138 -5.97 16.54 5.53
C SER A 138 -5.42 16.60 4.10
N ARG A 139 -4.39 15.82 3.77
CA ARG A 139 -3.70 15.84 2.49
C ARG A 139 -3.90 14.54 1.73
N ARG A 140 -3.66 14.61 0.42
CA ARG A 140 -3.68 13.45 -0.49
C ARG A 140 -2.25 13.10 -0.86
N TYR A 141 -1.96 11.79 -0.95
CA TYR A 141 -0.61 11.31 -1.24
C TYR A 141 -0.59 10.36 -2.43
N ALA A 142 0.51 10.39 -3.17
CA ALA A 142 0.84 9.38 -4.16
C ALA A 142 2.23 8.80 -3.86
N LEU A 143 2.33 7.47 -3.81
CA LEU A 143 3.58 6.77 -3.52
C LEU A 143 4.08 6.05 -4.77
N VAL A 144 5.26 6.43 -5.26
CA VAL A 144 5.87 5.87 -6.46
C VAL A 144 6.74 4.67 -6.08
N MET A 145 6.38 3.50 -6.64
CA MET A 145 7.11 2.24 -6.48
C MET A 145 7.92 1.96 -7.73
N GLY A 146 9.22 1.74 -7.57
CA GLY A 146 10.13 1.54 -8.68
C GLY A 146 10.21 0.11 -9.21
N ASN A 147 10.81 -0.01 -10.39
CA ASN A 147 11.14 -1.26 -11.06
C ASN A 147 11.95 -2.20 -10.15
N GLU A 148 11.70 -3.52 -10.23
CA GLU A 148 12.28 -4.53 -9.34
C GLU A 148 13.82 -4.60 -9.43
N VAL A 149 14.41 -4.11 -10.50
CA VAL A 149 15.87 -4.16 -10.73
C VAL A 149 16.52 -2.78 -10.60
N LYS A 150 15.86 -1.76 -11.13
CA LYS A 150 16.42 -0.41 -11.27
C LYS A 150 15.93 0.58 -10.22
N GLY A 151 14.91 0.21 -9.45
CA GLY A 151 14.25 1.14 -8.55
C GLY A 151 13.43 2.20 -9.29
N VAL A 152 13.14 3.31 -8.63
CA VAL A 152 12.48 4.48 -9.23
C VAL A 152 13.50 5.22 -10.11
N ARG A 153 13.12 5.57 -11.34
CA ARG A 153 13.98 6.34 -12.25
C ARG A 153 14.40 7.65 -11.60
N GLN A 154 15.67 8.08 -11.83
CA GLN A 154 16.21 9.28 -11.20
C GLN A 154 15.42 10.55 -11.55
N ASP A 155 15.04 10.71 -12.82
CA ASP A 155 14.23 11.84 -13.28
C ASP A 155 12.83 11.88 -12.64
N VAL A 156 12.26 10.72 -12.28
CA VAL A 156 11.03 10.61 -11.52
C VAL A 156 11.25 11.00 -10.06
N VAL A 157 12.35 10.53 -9.44
CA VAL A 157 12.74 10.94 -8.07
C VAL A 157 12.90 12.45 -8.00
N ASP A 158 13.61 13.06 -8.97
CA ASP A 158 13.88 14.50 -9.04
C ASP A 158 12.59 15.34 -9.18
N GLN A 159 11.52 14.75 -9.77
CA GLN A 159 10.23 15.41 -9.94
C GLN A 159 9.31 15.26 -8.71
N CYS A 160 9.55 14.25 -7.86
CA CYS A 160 8.74 14.02 -6.67
C CYS A 160 8.92 15.13 -5.62
N ASP A 161 7.94 15.30 -4.74
CA ASP A 161 7.97 16.26 -3.63
C ASP A 161 8.90 15.80 -2.48
N GLY A 162 9.33 14.55 -2.50
CA GLY A 162 10.24 13.94 -1.54
C GLY A 162 10.37 12.44 -1.74
N ALA A 163 11.11 11.80 -0.84
CA ALA A 163 11.30 10.36 -0.87
C ALA A 163 11.17 9.74 0.53
N LEU A 164 10.63 8.53 0.56
CA LEU A 164 10.50 7.70 1.75
C LEU A 164 11.34 6.46 1.61
N GLU A 165 12.06 6.08 2.65
CA GLU A 165 12.75 4.80 2.70
C GLU A 165 12.31 3.95 3.89
N ILE A 166 12.27 2.64 3.68
CA ILE A 166 12.09 1.65 4.75
C ILE A 166 13.46 1.24 5.25
N PRO A 167 13.80 1.47 6.55
CA PRO A 167 15.07 1.01 7.10
C PRO A 167 15.22 -0.51 6.96
N GLN A 168 16.35 -0.96 6.42
CA GLN A 168 16.67 -2.36 6.21
C GLN A 168 17.97 -2.72 6.92
N TYR A 169 18.02 -3.89 7.56
CA TYR A 169 19.15 -4.35 8.37
C TYR A 169 19.73 -5.68 7.90
N GLY A 170 19.27 -6.16 6.76
CA GLY A 170 19.67 -7.44 6.18
C GLY A 170 20.84 -7.33 5.20
N THR A 171 21.12 -8.42 4.50
CA THR A 171 22.21 -8.51 3.51
C THR A 171 21.79 -8.13 2.10
N LYS A 172 20.50 -7.94 1.86
CA LYS A 172 19.95 -7.59 0.53
C LYS A 172 19.74 -6.07 0.43
N HIS A 173 19.89 -5.56 -0.79
CA HIS A 173 19.78 -4.12 -1.05
C HIS A 173 18.34 -3.63 -1.19
N SER A 174 17.38 -4.55 -1.41
CA SER A 174 15.97 -4.21 -1.62
C SER A 174 15.04 -5.33 -1.16
N MET A 175 13.78 -4.98 -0.96
CA MET A 175 12.68 -5.93 -0.72
C MET A 175 11.86 -6.11 -2.01
N ASN A 176 11.06 -7.18 -2.07
CA ASN A 176 10.07 -7.33 -3.13
C ASN A 176 9.11 -6.13 -3.14
N VAL A 177 8.83 -5.60 -4.35
CA VAL A 177 8.03 -4.37 -4.52
C VAL A 177 6.62 -4.47 -3.94
N SER A 178 5.95 -5.62 -4.07
CA SER A 178 4.60 -5.78 -3.51
C SER A 178 4.61 -5.89 -1.97
N VAL A 179 5.68 -6.41 -1.37
CA VAL A 179 5.89 -6.40 0.08
C VAL A 179 6.14 -4.97 0.55
N THR A 180 7.03 -4.24 -0.14
CA THR A 180 7.30 -2.82 0.12
C THR A 180 6.00 -2.01 0.04
N ALA A 181 5.20 -2.20 -1.02
CA ALA A 181 3.90 -1.55 -1.18
C ALA A 181 2.96 -1.84 0.01
N GLY A 182 2.89 -3.09 0.47
CA GLY A 182 2.08 -3.45 1.64
C GLY A 182 2.49 -2.71 2.90
N ILE A 183 3.80 -2.56 3.15
CA ILE A 183 4.34 -1.85 4.33
C ILE A 183 3.99 -0.35 4.25
N VAL A 184 4.25 0.31 3.12
CA VAL A 184 4.01 1.76 2.99
C VAL A 184 2.52 2.09 2.95
N ILE A 185 1.69 1.24 2.31
CA ILE A 185 0.23 1.38 2.32
C ILE A 185 -0.31 1.27 3.74
N TRP A 186 0.11 0.26 4.52
CA TRP A 186 -0.33 0.10 5.90
C TRP A 186 0.02 1.34 6.75
N GLU A 187 1.26 1.80 6.68
CA GLU A 187 1.69 2.94 7.50
C GLU A 187 0.96 4.22 7.11
N ALA A 188 0.81 4.50 5.81
CA ALA A 188 0.04 5.64 5.33
C ALA A 188 -1.45 5.54 5.71
N ALA A 189 -2.09 4.38 5.46
CA ALA A 189 -3.51 4.18 5.75
C ALA A 189 -3.82 4.31 7.25
N ARG A 190 -2.93 3.80 8.11
CA ARG A 190 -3.06 3.90 9.57
C ARG A 190 -3.14 5.37 10.03
N MET A 191 -2.34 6.25 9.44
CA MET A 191 -2.35 7.68 9.77
C MET A 191 -3.49 8.42 9.07
N LEU A 192 -3.69 8.21 7.77
CA LEU A 192 -4.70 8.91 6.98
C LEU A 192 -6.13 8.58 7.41
N ARG A 193 -6.37 7.36 7.91
CA ARG A 193 -7.67 6.93 8.45
C ARG A 193 -7.78 7.02 9.96
N GLN A 194 -6.72 7.44 10.65
CA GLN A 194 -6.67 7.57 12.11
C GLN A 194 -7.04 6.26 12.83
N LEU A 195 -6.47 5.14 12.35
CA LEU A 195 -6.68 3.78 12.89
C LEU A 195 -5.87 3.54 14.17
#